data_dd21401a8f4fb52790a00f1662c2c1ce
#
_entry.id   dd21401a8f4fb52790a00f1662c2c1ce
#
_cell.length_a   1.000
_cell.length_b   1.000
_cell.length_c   1.000
_cell.angle_alpha   90.00
_cell.angle_beta   90.00
_cell.angle_gamma   90.00
#
_symmetry.space_group_name_H-M   'P 1'
#
loop_
_entity.id
_entity.type
_entity.pdbx_description
1 polymer ?
#
loop_
_entity_poly.entity_id
_entity_poly.type
_entity_poly.pdbx_seq_one_letter_code
_entity_poly.pdbx_strand_id
1 'polypeptide(L)'
;MKKFNNILADERPEFKAANCGFDSLSNTELLSMVINRGAGTAESLSQARQLMNMADNNLSNLAKLSMDEMQVVQGIGDCKALAVLAALELGKRRAVEKLGSKPDMGSSLAIYNYMLPQMADLKVEQAHVILMNQNFRLIKSVKLSEGGITETSVDIRILMREAVLSGATIMAFVHNHPSGNTQPSKADDVLTQQIAKACQVMRIFFMDHVIVTDGAFYSYHDKGRL
;
A
#
# COMPACT_ATOMS: atom_id res chain seq x y z
N MET A 1 26.74 10.72 34.14
CA MET A 1 27.69 10.94 33.03
C MET A 1 26.90 11.26 31.77
N LYS A 2 27.01 12.51 31.25
CA LYS A 2 26.41 12.88 29.96
C LYS A 2 27.13 12.10 28.87
N LYS A 3 26.44 11.14 28.20
CA LYS A 3 26.96 10.51 26.97
C LYS A 3 27.11 11.62 25.94
N PHE A 4 28.32 11.97 25.58
CA PHE A 4 28.63 12.91 24.53
C PHE A 4 28.06 12.34 23.20
N ASN A 5 27.24 13.14 22.54
CA ASN A 5 26.77 12.88 21.18
C ASN A 5 28.00 12.99 20.25
N ASN A 6 28.55 11.87 19.82
CA ASN A 6 29.78 11.81 19.01
C ASN A 6 29.54 12.19 17.52
N ILE A 7 28.43 12.86 17.20
CA ILE A 7 28.15 13.36 15.85
C ILE A 7 28.45 14.86 15.83
N LEU A 8 29.27 15.29 14.89
CA LEU A 8 29.53 16.71 14.67
C LEU A 8 28.21 17.43 14.39
N ALA A 9 28.09 18.70 14.80
CA ALA A 9 26.84 19.45 14.72
C ALA A 9 26.29 19.56 13.29
N ASP A 10 27.16 19.68 12.31
CA ASP A 10 26.88 19.76 10.88
C ASP A 10 26.54 18.43 10.22
N GLU A 11 26.89 17.31 10.86
CA GLU A 11 26.52 15.95 10.42
C GLU A 11 25.18 15.46 10.97
N ARG A 12 24.56 16.22 11.89
CA ARG A 12 23.27 15.81 12.48
C ARG A 12 22.14 15.91 11.47
N PRO A 13 21.24 14.92 11.41
CA PRO A 13 20.13 14.90 10.47
C PRO A 13 19.27 16.19 10.52
N GLU A 14 18.98 16.70 11.73
CA GLU A 14 18.21 17.94 11.89
C GLU A 14 18.92 19.17 11.31
N PHE A 15 20.25 19.22 11.39
CA PHE A 15 21.04 20.32 10.81
C PHE A 15 21.05 20.22 9.28
N LYS A 16 21.23 19.01 8.73
CA LYS A 16 21.13 18.76 7.28
C LYS A 16 19.75 19.13 6.76
N ALA A 17 18.68 18.68 7.46
CA ALA A 17 17.31 19.00 7.07
C ALA A 17 17.04 20.51 7.01
N ALA A 18 17.54 21.25 8.01
CA ALA A 18 17.33 22.70 8.10
C ALA A 18 18.09 23.50 7.04
N ASN A 19 19.28 23.05 6.64
CA ASN A 19 20.15 23.79 5.71
C ASN A 19 20.07 23.30 4.27
N CYS A 20 19.81 22.00 4.04
CA CYS A 20 19.86 21.36 2.73
C CYS A 20 18.50 20.78 2.29
N GLY A 21 17.48 20.79 3.19
CA GLY A 21 16.17 20.19 2.92
C GLY A 21 16.12 18.70 3.28
N PHE A 22 14.90 18.15 3.42
CA PHE A 22 14.65 16.76 3.80
C PHE A 22 15.07 15.75 2.71
N ASP A 23 15.09 16.15 1.47
CA ASP A 23 15.52 15.37 0.31
C ASP A 23 17.03 15.04 0.31
N SER A 24 17.82 15.77 1.09
CA SER A 24 19.24 15.49 1.32
C SER A 24 19.49 14.33 2.31
N LEU A 25 18.46 13.89 3.03
CA LEU A 25 18.56 12.88 4.08
C LEU A 25 18.31 11.46 3.52
N SER A 26 19.09 10.51 4.01
CA SER A 26 18.82 9.09 3.79
C SER A 26 17.58 8.62 4.59
N ASN A 27 16.97 7.51 4.18
CA ASN A 27 15.87 6.89 4.91
C ASN A 27 16.21 6.60 6.39
N THR A 28 17.46 6.19 6.66
CA THR A 28 17.95 5.96 8.03
C THR A 28 18.00 7.25 8.84
N GLU A 29 18.44 8.35 8.25
CA GLU A 29 18.47 9.65 8.93
C GLU A 29 17.07 10.16 9.21
N LEU A 30 16.14 10.08 8.23
CA LEU A 30 14.73 10.44 8.42
C LEU A 30 14.09 9.59 9.53
N LEU A 31 14.31 8.27 9.51
CA LEU A 31 13.78 7.37 10.52
C LEU A 31 14.33 7.68 11.91
N SER A 32 15.62 8.04 12.02
CA SER A 32 16.23 8.44 13.30
C SER A 32 15.58 9.67 13.92
N MET A 33 15.17 10.63 13.09
CA MET A 33 14.44 11.82 13.53
C MET A 33 13.03 11.46 14.01
N VAL A 34 12.32 10.55 13.33
CA VAL A 34 11.01 10.04 13.77
C VAL A 34 11.13 9.38 15.14
N ILE A 35 12.13 8.51 15.33
CA ILE A 35 12.38 7.78 16.57
C ILE A 35 12.69 8.72 17.74
N ASN A 36 13.37 9.83 17.49
CA ASN A 36 13.86 10.75 18.52
C ASN A 36 13.30 12.17 18.42
N ARG A 37 12.03 12.32 18.06
CA ARG A 37 11.28 13.59 18.12
C ARG A 37 11.92 14.74 17.36
N GLY A 38 12.47 14.47 16.20
CA GLY A 38 13.04 15.46 15.28
C GLY A 38 14.56 15.67 15.40
N ALA A 39 15.24 15.02 16.33
CA ALA A 39 16.69 15.10 16.49
C ALA A 39 17.39 13.78 16.15
N GLY A 40 18.47 13.82 15.38
CA GLY A 40 19.32 12.68 15.11
C GLY A 40 20.42 12.53 16.16
N THR A 41 20.33 11.49 17.00
CA THR A 41 21.40 11.14 17.93
C THR A 41 22.12 9.90 17.47
N ALA A 42 23.33 9.64 17.97
CA ALA A 42 24.07 8.41 17.66
C ALA A 42 23.25 7.16 18.02
N GLU A 43 22.47 7.22 19.12
CA GLU A 43 21.59 6.14 19.54
C GLU A 43 20.40 5.96 18.56
N SER A 44 19.67 7.04 18.22
CA SER A 44 18.55 6.94 17.29
C SER A 44 18.97 6.55 15.88
N LEU A 45 20.15 6.97 15.41
CA LEU A 45 20.72 6.51 14.14
C LEU A 45 21.07 5.03 14.18
N SER A 46 21.60 4.53 15.30
CA SER A 46 21.86 3.09 15.47
C SER A 46 20.55 2.29 15.45
N GLN A 47 19.51 2.76 16.16
CA GLN A 47 18.20 2.14 16.19
C GLN A 47 17.53 2.15 14.80
N ALA A 48 17.56 3.28 14.11
CA ALA A 48 17.04 3.39 12.76
C ALA A 48 17.74 2.43 11.77
N ARG A 49 19.08 2.31 11.87
CA ARG A 49 19.84 1.38 11.05
C ARG A 49 19.46 -0.08 11.31
N GLN A 50 19.24 -0.45 12.56
CA GLN A 50 18.81 -1.81 12.90
C GLN A 50 17.41 -2.10 12.33
N LEU A 51 16.45 -1.18 12.45
CA LEU A 51 15.11 -1.32 11.85
C LEU A 51 15.19 -1.42 10.33
N MET A 52 16.00 -0.58 9.67
CA MET A 52 16.19 -0.64 8.22
C MET A 52 16.83 -1.95 7.77
N ASN A 53 17.79 -2.48 8.53
CA ASN A 53 18.40 -3.79 8.23
C ASN A 53 17.39 -4.94 8.37
N MET A 54 16.50 -4.91 9.38
CA MET A 54 15.42 -5.90 9.53
C MET A 54 14.43 -5.87 8.36
N ALA A 55 14.34 -4.72 7.69
CA ALA A 55 13.48 -4.49 6.53
C ALA A 55 14.25 -4.55 5.19
N ASP A 56 15.42 -5.15 5.13
CA ASP A 56 16.27 -5.24 3.93
C ASP A 56 16.52 -3.86 3.26
N ASN A 57 16.63 -2.80 4.06
CA ASN A 57 16.74 -1.40 3.64
C ASN A 57 15.59 -0.91 2.74
N ASN A 58 14.41 -1.50 2.87
CA ASN A 58 13.22 -1.18 2.10
C ASN A 58 12.10 -0.63 3.01
N LEU A 59 11.54 0.54 2.65
CA LEU A 59 10.47 1.18 3.43
C LEU A 59 9.16 0.39 3.38
N SER A 60 8.86 -0.31 2.28
CA SER A 60 7.68 -1.17 2.19
C SER A 60 7.79 -2.38 3.13
N ASN A 61 8.99 -2.94 3.30
CA ASN A 61 9.22 -4.01 4.26
C ASN A 61 9.16 -3.48 5.70
N LEU A 62 9.68 -2.27 5.94
CA LEU A 62 9.57 -1.60 7.25
C LEU A 62 8.11 -1.41 7.66
N ALA A 63 7.24 -1.07 6.72
CA ALA A 63 5.81 -0.91 6.96
C ALA A 63 5.07 -2.22 7.29
N LYS A 64 5.67 -3.38 6.96
CA LYS A 64 5.12 -4.72 7.28
C LYS A 64 5.50 -5.22 8.67
N LEU A 65 6.50 -4.59 9.31
CA LEU A 65 6.90 -4.98 10.65
C LEU A 65 5.81 -4.64 11.66
N SER A 66 5.51 -5.61 12.53
CA SER A 66 4.64 -5.39 13.67
C SER A 66 5.37 -4.59 14.78
N MET A 67 4.59 -4.05 15.70
CA MET A 67 5.13 -3.34 16.85
C MET A 67 6.10 -4.20 17.66
N ASP A 68 5.74 -5.48 17.90
CA ASP A 68 6.56 -6.44 18.64
C ASP A 68 7.89 -6.73 17.95
N GLU A 69 7.85 -6.87 16.60
CA GLU A 69 9.06 -7.05 15.81
C GLU A 69 10.00 -5.84 15.90
N MET A 70 9.46 -4.61 15.85
CA MET A 70 10.27 -3.40 16.03
C MET A 70 10.91 -3.30 17.41
N GLN A 71 10.23 -3.78 18.45
CA GLN A 71 10.69 -3.73 19.84
C GLN A 71 11.86 -4.69 20.15
N VAL A 72 12.17 -5.62 19.24
CA VAL A 72 13.39 -6.44 19.35
C VAL A 72 14.65 -5.54 19.33
N VAL A 73 14.55 -4.36 18.70
CA VAL A 73 15.65 -3.38 18.69
C VAL A 73 15.74 -2.71 20.07
N GLN A 74 16.89 -2.86 20.71
CA GLN A 74 17.11 -2.28 22.05
C GLN A 74 16.88 -0.76 22.06
N GLY A 75 16.00 -0.31 22.97
CA GLY A 75 15.64 1.10 23.12
C GLY A 75 14.50 1.57 22.21
N ILE A 76 13.90 0.68 21.44
CA ILE A 76 12.61 0.87 20.77
C ILE A 76 11.52 0.30 21.67
N GLY A 77 10.80 1.16 22.38
CA GLY A 77 9.59 0.81 23.11
C GLY A 77 8.34 1.27 22.37
N ASP A 78 7.17 1.09 23.01
CA ASP A 78 5.85 1.41 22.44
C ASP A 78 5.79 2.76 21.73
N CYS A 79 6.24 3.83 22.42
CA CYS A 79 6.16 5.19 21.88
C CYS A 79 6.95 5.36 20.57
N LYS A 80 8.14 4.75 20.48
CA LYS A 80 8.99 4.85 19.28
C LYS A 80 8.43 4.00 18.14
N ALA A 81 8.01 2.76 18.43
CA ALA A 81 7.39 1.90 17.45
C ALA A 81 6.11 2.51 16.87
N LEU A 82 5.23 3.04 17.75
CA LEU A 82 4.01 3.75 17.32
C LEU A 82 4.32 4.99 16.46
N ALA A 83 5.36 5.75 16.81
CA ALA A 83 5.75 6.92 16.01
C ALA A 83 6.19 6.51 14.59
N VAL A 84 6.95 5.43 14.46
CA VAL A 84 7.37 4.89 13.16
C VAL A 84 6.17 4.42 12.35
N LEU A 85 5.30 3.60 12.93
CA LEU A 85 4.08 3.09 12.28
C LEU A 85 3.14 4.24 11.85
N ALA A 86 2.97 5.25 12.72
CA ALA A 86 2.15 6.42 12.40
C ALA A 86 2.75 7.24 11.23
N ALA A 87 4.07 7.41 11.18
CA ALA A 87 4.73 8.12 10.08
C ALA A 87 4.57 7.36 8.74
N LEU A 88 4.70 6.03 8.76
CA LEU A 88 4.49 5.18 7.59
C LEU A 88 3.03 5.23 7.11
N GLU A 89 2.07 5.17 8.03
CA GLU A 89 0.64 5.29 7.72
C GLU A 89 0.29 6.67 7.12
N LEU A 90 0.86 7.76 7.65
CA LEU A 90 0.68 9.10 7.07
C LEU A 90 1.25 9.18 5.65
N GLY A 91 2.41 8.57 5.41
CA GLY A 91 2.99 8.47 4.07
C GLY A 91 2.07 7.75 3.09
N LYS A 92 1.48 6.63 3.54
CA LYS A 92 0.49 5.85 2.77
C LYS A 92 -0.77 6.67 2.47
N ARG A 93 -1.36 7.34 3.46
CA ARG A 93 -2.54 8.22 3.26
C ARG A 93 -2.25 9.36 2.30
N ARG A 94 -1.09 10.02 2.43
CA ARG A 94 -0.67 11.07 1.50
C ARG A 94 -0.58 10.58 0.06
N ALA A 95 -0.11 9.35 -0.16
CA ALA A 95 -0.05 8.77 -1.51
C ALA A 95 -1.45 8.62 -2.11
N VAL A 96 -2.45 8.25 -1.29
CA VAL A 96 -3.86 8.16 -1.70
C VAL A 96 -4.48 9.55 -1.92
N GLU A 97 -4.22 10.53 -1.05
CA GLU A 97 -4.76 11.89 -1.15
C GLU A 97 -4.26 12.66 -2.38
N LYS A 98 -3.02 12.41 -2.84
CA LYS A 98 -2.49 13.01 -4.08
C LYS A 98 -3.30 12.67 -5.33
N LEU A 99 -4.19 11.69 -5.25
CA LEU A 99 -5.18 11.34 -6.27
C LEU A 99 -6.39 12.30 -6.28
N GLY A 100 -6.30 13.45 -5.63
CA GLY A 100 -7.34 14.49 -5.51
C GLY A 100 -7.92 14.95 -6.85
N SER A 101 -9.25 15.03 -6.93
CA SER A 101 -10.19 15.03 -8.05
C SER A 101 -10.37 13.63 -8.62
N LYS A 102 -11.55 13.03 -8.43
CA LYS A 102 -11.98 11.70 -8.94
C LYS A 102 -10.95 11.08 -9.90
N PRO A 103 -10.07 10.19 -9.43
CA PRO A 103 -8.94 9.70 -10.21
C PRO A 103 -9.41 9.09 -11.53
N ASP A 104 -8.64 9.29 -12.58
CA ASP A 104 -8.86 8.61 -13.85
C ASP A 104 -8.39 7.17 -13.72
N MET A 105 -9.31 6.23 -13.91
CA MET A 105 -9.07 4.79 -13.81
C MET A 105 -9.05 4.12 -15.20
N GLY A 106 -8.86 4.89 -16.27
CA GLY A 106 -8.98 4.44 -17.66
C GLY A 106 -7.85 3.52 -18.14
N SER A 107 -6.99 3.01 -17.26
CA SER A 107 -5.98 2.01 -17.59
C SER A 107 -5.68 1.08 -16.41
N SER A 108 -5.22 -0.14 -16.72
CA SER A 108 -4.78 -1.12 -15.74
C SER A 108 -3.68 -0.56 -14.81
N LEU A 109 -2.76 0.21 -15.37
CA LEU A 109 -1.70 0.90 -14.61
C LEU A 109 -2.27 1.96 -13.65
N ALA A 110 -3.29 2.71 -14.06
CA ALA A 110 -3.93 3.70 -13.19
C ALA A 110 -4.64 3.02 -12.01
N ILE A 111 -5.33 1.91 -12.25
CA ILE A 111 -5.96 1.08 -11.22
C ILE A 111 -4.90 0.52 -10.25
N TYR A 112 -3.81 -0.03 -10.79
CA TYR A 112 -2.69 -0.53 -10.00
C TYR A 112 -2.11 0.56 -9.09
N ASN A 113 -1.75 1.71 -9.65
CA ASN A 113 -1.16 2.83 -8.91
C ASN A 113 -2.11 3.37 -7.81
N TYR A 114 -3.41 3.32 -8.05
CA TYR A 114 -4.41 3.71 -7.06
C TYR A 114 -4.52 2.69 -5.92
N MET A 115 -4.45 1.40 -6.23
CA MET A 115 -4.63 0.32 -5.24
C MET A 115 -3.33 -0.06 -4.53
N LEU A 116 -2.17 0.12 -5.16
CA LEU A 116 -0.87 -0.26 -4.60
C LEU A 116 -0.64 0.27 -3.17
N PRO A 117 -0.85 1.56 -2.86
CA PRO A 117 -0.63 2.05 -1.49
C PRO A 117 -1.57 1.44 -0.44
N GLN A 118 -2.66 0.83 -0.88
CA GLN A 118 -3.66 0.22 0.00
C GLN A 118 -3.43 -1.28 0.18
N MET A 119 -2.70 -1.93 -0.74
CA MET A 119 -2.58 -3.38 -0.83
C MET A 119 -1.16 -3.93 -0.69
N ALA A 120 -0.10 -3.14 -0.96
CA ALA A 120 1.28 -3.63 -1.01
C ALA A 120 1.77 -4.23 0.31
N ASP A 121 1.33 -3.69 1.45
CA ASP A 121 1.81 -4.08 2.77
C ASP A 121 0.94 -5.15 3.46
N LEU A 122 -0.10 -5.65 2.75
CA LEU A 122 -1.02 -6.61 3.33
C LEU A 122 -0.39 -8.01 3.38
N LYS A 123 -0.54 -8.67 4.53
CA LYS A 123 -0.09 -10.06 4.75
C LYS A 123 -1.15 -11.10 4.33
N VAL A 124 -2.37 -10.64 4.03
CA VAL A 124 -3.50 -11.47 3.61
C VAL A 124 -4.07 -10.96 2.30
N GLU A 125 -4.73 -11.85 1.57
CA GLU A 125 -5.44 -11.46 0.36
C GLU A 125 -6.65 -10.59 0.70
N GLN A 126 -6.82 -9.50 -0.01
CA GLN A 126 -8.02 -8.67 0.01
C GLN A 126 -8.53 -8.48 -1.40
N ALA A 127 -9.84 -8.47 -1.55
CA ALA A 127 -10.50 -8.17 -2.82
C ALA A 127 -11.27 -6.86 -2.75
N HIS A 128 -11.13 -6.06 -3.78
CA HIS A 128 -11.79 -4.78 -3.94
C HIS A 128 -12.50 -4.68 -5.29
N VAL A 129 -13.56 -3.87 -5.35
CA VAL A 129 -14.14 -3.41 -6.60
C VAL A 129 -13.90 -1.91 -6.76
N ILE A 130 -13.47 -1.52 -7.94
CA ILE A 130 -13.35 -0.12 -8.38
C ILE A 130 -14.56 0.19 -9.23
N LEU A 131 -15.38 1.13 -8.79
CA LEU A 131 -16.61 1.54 -9.44
C LEU A 131 -16.40 2.90 -10.11
N MET A 132 -16.73 3.01 -11.39
CA MET A 132 -16.43 4.16 -12.24
C MET A 132 -17.67 4.62 -13.01
N ASN A 133 -17.65 5.90 -13.41
CA ASN A 133 -18.62 6.45 -14.35
C ASN A 133 -18.18 6.20 -15.81
N GLN A 134 -19.00 6.65 -16.79
CA GLN A 134 -18.76 6.49 -18.23
C GLN A 134 -17.44 7.12 -18.72
N ASN A 135 -16.86 8.06 -17.96
CA ASN A 135 -15.60 8.73 -18.29
C ASN A 135 -14.42 8.13 -17.51
N PHE A 136 -14.54 6.88 -17.05
CA PHE A 136 -13.51 6.17 -16.25
C PHE A 136 -13.10 6.91 -14.97
N ARG A 137 -13.95 7.83 -14.46
CA ARG A 137 -13.67 8.52 -13.19
C ARG A 137 -14.16 7.69 -12.03
N LEU A 138 -13.30 7.55 -11.02
CA LEU A 138 -13.62 6.82 -9.80
C LEU A 138 -14.89 7.39 -9.14
N ILE A 139 -15.88 6.54 -8.92
CA ILE A 139 -17.04 6.84 -8.06
C ILE A 139 -16.70 6.38 -6.63
N LYS A 140 -16.28 5.12 -6.48
CA LYS A 140 -16.06 4.46 -5.19
C LYS A 140 -15.11 3.28 -5.34
N SER A 141 -14.27 3.04 -4.33
CA SER A 141 -13.56 1.80 -4.11
C SER A 141 -14.16 1.09 -2.91
N VAL A 142 -14.47 -0.20 -3.02
CA VAL A 142 -15.11 -0.97 -1.95
C VAL A 142 -14.33 -2.25 -1.70
N LYS A 143 -13.92 -2.47 -0.45
CA LYS A 143 -13.39 -3.76 -0.01
C LYS A 143 -14.54 -4.76 0.05
N LEU A 144 -14.42 -5.87 -0.67
CA LEU A 144 -15.43 -6.92 -0.75
C LEU A 144 -15.17 -8.04 0.23
N SER A 145 -13.91 -8.40 0.38
CA SER A 145 -13.50 -9.49 1.27
C SER A 145 -12.07 -9.32 1.74
N GLU A 146 -11.80 -9.95 2.86
CA GLU A 146 -10.49 -10.14 3.46
C GLU A 146 -10.45 -11.57 3.95
N GLY A 147 -9.49 -12.36 3.50
CA GLY A 147 -9.52 -13.79 3.77
C GLY A 147 -8.15 -14.40 3.95
N GLY A 148 -8.15 -15.73 4.11
CA GLY A 148 -6.98 -16.53 4.46
C GLY A 148 -5.82 -16.43 3.46
N ILE A 149 -4.76 -17.17 3.75
CA ILE A 149 -3.47 -17.14 3.04
C ILE A 149 -3.59 -17.65 1.59
N THR A 150 -4.67 -18.33 1.22
CA THR A 150 -4.77 -19.07 -0.05
C THR A 150 -6.00 -18.79 -0.92
N GLU A 151 -7.08 -18.24 -0.39
CA GLU A 151 -8.29 -17.94 -1.17
C GLU A 151 -9.12 -16.82 -0.55
N THR A 152 -9.56 -15.89 -1.38
CA THR A 152 -10.52 -14.85 -1.00
C THR A 152 -11.87 -15.12 -1.67
N SER A 153 -12.87 -15.57 -0.90
CA SER A 153 -14.21 -15.77 -1.43
C SER A 153 -14.91 -14.42 -1.63
N VAL A 154 -15.34 -14.13 -2.86
CA VAL A 154 -16.09 -12.92 -3.22
C VAL A 154 -17.53 -13.31 -3.56
N ASP A 155 -18.49 -12.75 -2.85
CA ASP A 155 -19.90 -12.86 -3.22
C ASP A 155 -20.25 -11.87 -4.32
N ILE A 156 -20.49 -12.37 -5.53
CA ILE A 156 -20.83 -11.56 -6.71
C ILE A 156 -22.09 -10.71 -6.47
N ARG A 157 -23.03 -11.18 -5.64
CA ARG A 157 -24.24 -10.40 -5.31
C ARG A 157 -23.90 -9.12 -4.55
N ILE A 158 -22.90 -9.18 -3.65
CA ILE A 158 -22.42 -8.01 -2.92
C ILE A 158 -21.75 -7.04 -3.89
N LEU A 159 -20.86 -7.55 -4.76
CA LEU A 159 -20.19 -6.76 -5.78
C LEU A 159 -21.20 -6.03 -6.69
N MET A 160 -22.18 -6.76 -7.21
CA MET A 160 -23.19 -6.17 -8.11
C MET A 160 -24.11 -5.18 -7.37
N ARG A 161 -24.46 -5.46 -6.11
CA ARG A 161 -25.22 -4.52 -5.27
C ARG A 161 -24.48 -3.18 -5.14
N GLU A 162 -23.18 -3.21 -4.82
CA GLU A 162 -22.38 -1.99 -4.69
C GLU A 162 -22.34 -1.20 -6.01
N ALA A 163 -22.19 -1.89 -7.13
CA ALA A 163 -22.19 -1.27 -8.45
C ALA A 163 -23.52 -0.57 -8.77
N VAL A 164 -24.64 -1.26 -8.54
CA VAL A 164 -25.97 -0.71 -8.80
C VAL A 164 -26.27 0.48 -7.90
N LEU A 165 -26.04 0.36 -6.59
CA LEU A 165 -26.30 1.43 -5.62
C LEU A 165 -25.45 2.67 -5.86
N SER A 166 -24.24 2.52 -6.42
CA SER A 166 -23.38 3.66 -6.74
C SER A 166 -23.65 4.30 -8.11
N GLY A 167 -24.55 3.69 -8.92
CA GLY A 167 -24.80 4.11 -10.29
C GLY A 167 -23.57 3.91 -11.21
N ALA A 168 -22.71 2.95 -10.91
CA ALA A 168 -21.54 2.67 -11.71
C ALA A 168 -21.93 2.08 -13.06
N THR A 169 -21.28 2.55 -14.12
CA THR A 169 -21.43 2.03 -15.50
C THR A 169 -20.22 1.21 -15.91
N ILE A 170 -19.10 1.36 -15.21
CA ILE A 170 -17.85 0.66 -15.44
C ILE A 170 -17.35 0.14 -14.10
N MET A 171 -16.75 -1.04 -14.07
CA MET A 171 -16.05 -1.57 -12.90
C MET A 171 -14.77 -2.29 -13.26
N ALA A 172 -13.84 -2.31 -12.32
CA ALA A 172 -12.71 -3.23 -12.29
C ALA A 172 -12.70 -4.01 -10.96
N PHE A 173 -12.25 -5.24 -11.02
CA PHE A 173 -12.01 -6.06 -9.84
C PHE A 173 -10.52 -6.07 -9.53
N VAL A 174 -10.15 -6.02 -8.27
CA VAL A 174 -8.74 -5.96 -7.85
C VAL A 174 -8.54 -6.83 -6.62
N HIS A 175 -7.50 -7.64 -6.62
CA HIS A 175 -7.03 -8.30 -5.41
C HIS A 175 -5.50 -8.31 -5.35
N ASN A 176 -4.95 -8.50 -4.16
CA ASN A 176 -3.50 -8.60 -3.98
C ASN A 176 -3.06 -10.03 -3.76
N HIS A 177 -1.83 -10.33 -4.19
CA HIS A 177 -1.12 -11.56 -3.82
C HIS A 177 0.04 -11.23 -2.86
N PRO A 178 -0.09 -11.48 -1.56
CA PRO A 178 0.97 -11.24 -0.58
C PRO A 178 2.26 -12.03 -0.86
N SER A 179 2.15 -13.13 -1.61
CA SER A 179 3.30 -13.95 -2.03
C SER A 179 4.22 -13.27 -3.05
N GLY A 180 3.78 -12.15 -3.65
CA GLY A 180 4.50 -11.48 -4.75
C GLY A 180 4.34 -12.14 -6.13
N ASN A 181 3.64 -13.30 -6.21
CA ASN A 181 3.39 -13.95 -7.51
C ASN A 181 2.27 -13.23 -8.25
N THR A 182 2.56 -12.67 -9.42
CA THR A 182 1.57 -11.97 -10.26
C THR A 182 0.67 -12.91 -11.07
N GLN A 183 1.01 -14.20 -11.19
CA GLN A 183 0.24 -15.11 -12.03
C GLN A 183 -1.10 -15.45 -11.37
N PRO A 184 -2.21 -15.39 -12.13
CA PRO A 184 -3.51 -15.75 -11.61
C PRO A 184 -3.61 -17.25 -11.30
N SER A 185 -4.38 -17.58 -10.28
CA SER A 185 -4.80 -18.95 -9.96
C SER A 185 -5.98 -19.39 -10.85
N LYS A 186 -6.29 -20.69 -10.82
CA LYS A 186 -7.51 -21.19 -11.46
C LYS A 186 -8.79 -20.62 -10.83
N ALA A 187 -8.77 -20.34 -9.53
CA ALA A 187 -9.89 -19.70 -8.84
C ALA A 187 -10.12 -18.26 -9.33
N ASP A 188 -9.04 -17.51 -9.57
CA ASP A 188 -9.11 -16.16 -10.14
C ASP A 188 -9.71 -16.18 -11.55
N ASP A 189 -9.33 -17.16 -12.38
CA ASP A 189 -9.89 -17.33 -13.71
C ASP A 189 -11.41 -17.58 -13.67
N VAL A 190 -11.85 -18.46 -12.78
CA VAL A 190 -13.28 -18.77 -12.59
C VAL A 190 -14.04 -17.54 -12.10
N LEU A 191 -13.50 -16.84 -11.08
CA LEU A 191 -14.11 -15.64 -10.53
C LEU A 191 -14.21 -14.53 -11.58
N THR A 192 -13.15 -14.32 -12.37
CA THR A 192 -13.12 -13.33 -13.47
C THR A 192 -14.26 -13.58 -14.46
N GLN A 193 -14.45 -14.84 -14.88
CA GLN A 193 -15.53 -15.21 -15.80
C GLN A 193 -16.92 -15.00 -15.20
N GLN A 194 -17.08 -15.30 -13.91
CA GLN A 194 -18.35 -15.10 -13.21
C GLN A 194 -18.69 -13.60 -13.10
N ILE A 195 -17.70 -12.76 -12.76
CA ILE A 195 -17.87 -11.31 -12.72
C ILE A 195 -18.23 -10.77 -14.11
N ALA A 196 -17.49 -11.19 -15.14
CA ALA A 196 -17.76 -10.75 -16.52
C ALA A 196 -19.19 -11.09 -16.97
N LYS A 197 -19.67 -12.31 -16.68
CA LYS A 197 -21.06 -12.72 -16.98
C LYS A 197 -22.09 -11.85 -16.21
N ALA A 198 -21.86 -11.61 -14.92
CA ALA A 198 -22.75 -10.77 -14.11
C ALA A 198 -22.79 -9.33 -14.65
N CYS A 199 -21.65 -8.77 -15.00
CA CYS A 199 -21.53 -7.45 -15.60
C CYS A 199 -22.28 -7.34 -16.94
N GLN A 200 -22.15 -8.35 -17.78
CA GLN A 200 -22.87 -8.43 -19.06
C GLN A 200 -24.39 -8.39 -18.87
N VAL A 201 -24.92 -9.17 -17.94
CA VAL A 201 -26.36 -9.19 -17.60
C VAL A 201 -26.84 -7.83 -17.10
N MET A 202 -26.04 -7.17 -16.27
CA MET A 202 -26.35 -5.89 -15.65
C MET A 202 -26.03 -4.68 -16.54
N ARG A 203 -25.47 -4.90 -17.75
CA ARG A 203 -24.98 -3.86 -18.68
C ARG A 203 -23.98 -2.91 -18.04
N ILE A 204 -23.10 -3.44 -17.20
CA ILE A 204 -21.95 -2.75 -16.63
C ILE A 204 -20.72 -3.19 -17.42
N PHE A 205 -19.89 -2.25 -17.84
CA PHE A 205 -18.64 -2.58 -18.54
C PHE A 205 -17.62 -3.11 -17.52
N PHE A 206 -17.24 -4.39 -17.65
CA PHE A 206 -16.16 -4.96 -16.87
C PHE A 206 -14.84 -4.64 -17.55
N MET A 207 -14.14 -3.64 -17.01
CA MET A 207 -12.94 -3.09 -17.62
C MET A 207 -11.73 -3.99 -17.43
N ASP A 208 -11.50 -4.47 -16.20
CA ASP A 208 -10.32 -5.28 -15.91
C ASP A 208 -10.48 -6.09 -14.61
N HIS A 209 -9.66 -7.12 -14.49
CA HIS A 209 -9.29 -7.76 -13.25
C HIS A 209 -7.77 -7.60 -13.06
N VAL A 210 -7.38 -6.89 -11.99
CA VAL A 210 -5.99 -6.56 -11.71
C VAL A 210 -5.53 -7.28 -10.46
N ILE A 211 -4.42 -8.01 -10.55
CA ILE A 211 -3.73 -8.62 -9.42
C ILE A 211 -2.57 -7.72 -9.03
N VAL A 212 -2.58 -7.24 -7.78
CA VAL A 212 -1.59 -6.31 -7.24
C VAL A 212 -0.56 -7.07 -6.41
N THR A 213 0.71 -6.80 -6.69
CA THR A 213 1.84 -7.22 -5.84
C THR A 213 2.73 -6.04 -5.54
N ASP A 214 3.64 -6.18 -4.59
CA ASP A 214 4.64 -5.15 -4.32
C ASP A 214 5.61 -5.03 -5.52
N GLY A 215 5.48 -3.91 -6.25
CA GLY A 215 6.34 -3.59 -7.40
C GLY A 215 5.90 -4.13 -8.77
N ALA A 216 4.82 -4.96 -8.85
CA ALA A 216 4.32 -5.48 -10.12
C ALA A 216 2.81 -5.74 -10.08
N PHE A 217 2.19 -5.92 -11.25
CA PHE A 217 0.79 -6.30 -11.36
C PHE A 217 0.54 -7.19 -12.58
N TYR A 218 -0.60 -7.87 -12.55
CA TYR A 218 -1.15 -8.59 -13.68
C TYR A 218 -2.51 -7.98 -14.03
N SER A 219 -2.78 -7.79 -15.31
CA SER A 219 -4.06 -7.35 -15.85
C SER A 219 -4.61 -8.41 -16.79
N TYR A 220 -5.84 -8.83 -16.54
CA TYR A 220 -6.53 -9.76 -17.43
C TYR A 220 -6.85 -9.11 -18.78
N HIS A 221 -7.21 -7.83 -18.78
CA HIS A 221 -7.46 -7.06 -19.99
C HIS A 221 -6.21 -6.96 -20.88
N ASP A 222 -5.07 -6.53 -20.31
CA ASP A 222 -3.82 -6.34 -21.07
C ASP A 222 -3.27 -7.67 -21.59
N LYS A 223 -3.65 -8.79 -20.98
CA LYS A 223 -3.29 -10.15 -21.42
C LYS A 223 -4.31 -10.79 -22.36
N GLY A 224 -5.40 -10.06 -22.71
CA GLY A 224 -6.45 -10.57 -23.62
C GLY A 224 -7.21 -11.76 -23.03
N ARG A 225 -7.42 -11.78 -21.72
CA ARG A 225 -8.08 -12.89 -20.98
C ARG A 225 -9.45 -12.49 -20.37
N LEU A 226 -9.98 -11.34 -20.76
CA LEU A 226 -11.36 -10.90 -20.45
C LEU A 226 -12.31 -11.25 -21.57
#